data_01681ec4f073b2097cf559287b304401
#
_entry.id   01681ec4f073b2097cf559287b304401
#
_cell.length_a   1.000
_cell.length_b   1.000
_cell.length_c   1.000
_cell.angle_alpha   90.00
_cell.angle_beta   90.00
_cell.angle_gamma   90.00
#
_symmetry.space_group_name_H-M   'P 1'
#
loop_
_entity.id
_entity.type
_entity.pdbx_description
1 polymer ?
#
loop_
_entity_poly.entity_id
_entity_poly.type
_entity_poly.pdbx_seq_one_letter_code
_entity_poly.pdbx_strand_id
1 'polypeptide(L)'
;MYRALPANATFHDLLLACDHDLADQARSQRCLVCGSAVHSDNYPRKPRGRLRKLPPEHDLRLSLCCARHGCRKRKTPPSLRFLGRKVYLAATIILIAILREGATQARMRRLTALINVDRRTVERWRAWWREAFTATPFWQIARASFMPPADETRLPDALLERFAANSPTERLVALLRFLAPLTGGQVQAL
;
A
#
# COMPACT_ATOMS: atom_id res chain seq x y z
N MET A 1 14.37 4.59 13.17
CA MET A 1 13.48 5.59 12.61
C MET A 1 12.04 5.04 12.41
N TYR A 2 11.80 3.98 11.65
CA TYR A 2 10.45 3.43 11.36
C TYR A 2 9.89 2.43 12.39
N ARG A 3 10.59 2.16 13.50
CA ARG A 3 10.27 1.06 14.45
C ARG A 3 8.93 1.23 15.19
N ALA A 4 8.51 2.46 15.43
CA ALA A 4 7.28 2.76 16.16
C ALA A 4 6.02 2.80 15.27
N LEU A 5 6.17 3.03 13.96
CA LEU A 5 5.05 3.21 13.04
C LEU A 5 4.09 2.01 12.97
N PRO A 6 4.55 0.74 12.98
CA PRO A 6 3.61 -0.39 12.98
C PRO A 6 2.67 -0.43 14.18
N ALA A 7 3.06 0.16 15.32
CA ALA A 7 2.26 0.20 16.55
C ALA A 7 1.44 1.49 16.71
N ASN A 8 1.59 2.46 15.81
CA ASN A 8 0.98 3.78 15.93
C ASN A 8 -0.41 3.79 15.27
N ALA A 9 -1.48 3.88 16.08
CA ALA A 9 -2.86 3.95 15.59
C ALA A 9 -3.05 5.19 14.70
N THR A 10 -2.56 6.36 15.11
CA THR A 10 -2.67 7.60 14.32
C THR A 10 -2.07 7.48 12.92
N PHE A 11 -0.99 6.69 12.76
CA PHE A 11 -0.43 6.41 11.44
C PHE A 11 -1.42 5.62 10.58
N HIS A 12 -2.12 4.64 11.16
CA HIS A 12 -3.13 3.86 10.43
C HIS A 12 -4.37 4.71 10.10
N ASP A 13 -4.78 5.63 10.99
CA ASP A 13 -5.85 6.59 10.73
C ASP A 13 -5.49 7.53 9.58
N LEU A 14 -4.26 8.01 9.53
CA LEU A 14 -3.76 8.81 8.41
C LEU A 14 -3.83 8.04 7.07
N LEU A 15 -3.45 6.78 7.05
CA LEU A 15 -3.56 5.95 5.83
C LEU A 15 -5.01 5.72 5.41
N LEU A 16 -5.93 5.59 6.37
CA LEU A 16 -7.36 5.47 6.10
C LEU A 16 -7.91 6.77 5.49
N ALA A 17 -7.56 7.92 6.07
CA ALA A 17 -7.94 9.23 5.53
C ALA A 17 -7.43 9.43 4.10
N CYS A 18 -6.17 9.10 3.81
CA CYS A 18 -5.64 9.13 2.43
C CYS A 18 -6.41 8.21 1.47
N ASP A 19 -6.85 7.05 1.92
CA ASP A 19 -7.66 6.16 1.09
C ASP A 19 -9.06 6.74 0.83
N HIS A 20 -9.65 7.48 1.78
CA HIS A 20 -10.91 8.21 1.57
C HIS A 20 -10.74 9.32 0.51
N ASP A 21 -9.67 10.11 0.59
CA ASP A 21 -9.36 11.13 -0.42
C ASP A 21 -9.26 10.53 -1.83
N LEU A 22 -8.55 9.40 -1.98
CA LEU A 22 -8.43 8.69 -3.24
C LEU A 22 -9.78 8.13 -3.73
N ALA A 23 -10.64 7.69 -2.82
CA ALA A 23 -11.97 7.20 -3.17
C ALA A 23 -12.88 8.34 -3.62
N ASP A 24 -12.79 9.52 -3.01
CA ASP A 24 -13.57 10.71 -3.39
C ASP A 24 -13.11 11.27 -4.74
N GLN A 25 -11.80 11.29 -5.01
CA GLN A 25 -11.26 11.60 -6.33
C GLN A 25 -11.77 10.61 -7.40
N ALA A 26 -11.80 9.31 -7.09
CA ALA A 26 -12.34 8.32 -7.99
C ALA A 26 -13.85 8.44 -8.19
N ARG A 27 -14.60 8.90 -7.17
CA ARG A 27 -16.05 9.15 -7.24
C ARG A 27 -16.38 10.32 -8.14
N SER A 28 -15.60 11.42 -8.09
CA SER A 28 -15.80 12.59 -8.93
C SER A 28 -15.68 12.29 -10.42
N GLN A 29 -14.89 11.27 -10.79
CA GLN A 29 -14.74 10.79 -12.17
C GLN A 29 -15.97 10.04 -12.70
N ARG A 30 -16.97 9.76 -11.84
CA ARG A 30 -18.17 9.00 -12.21
C ARG A 30 -17.86 7.60 -12.77
N CYS A 31 -18.85 6.96 -13.40
CA CYS A 31 -18.65 5.65 -14.05
C CYS A 31 -17.95 5.82 -15.39
N LEU A 32 -16.78 5.23 -15.55
CA LEU A 32 -15.98 5.31 -16.80
C LEU A 32 -16.64 4.62 -18.00
N VAL A 33 -17.67 3.78 -17.76
CA VAL A 33 -18.36 3.04 -18.82
C VAL A 33 -19.60 3.78 -19.33
N CYS A 34 -20.39 4.41 -18.44
CA CYS A 34 -21.68 5.01 -18.80
C CYS A 34 -21.88 6.44 -18.27
N GLY A 35 -20.89 7.07 -17.65
CA GLY A 35 -20.93 8.44 -17.12
C GLY A 35 -21.84 8.64 -15.90
N SER A 36 -22.58 7.63 -15.45
CA SER A 36 -23.51 7.76 -14.33
C SER A 36 -22.81 7.92 -12.99
N ALA A 37 -23.54 8.41 -11.98
CA ALA A 37 -23.05 8.48 -10.62
C ALA A 37 -22.62 7.11 -10.09
N VAL A 38 -21.68 7.12 -9.13
CA VAL A 38 -21.25 5.92 -8.41
C VAL A 38 -21.53 6.07 -6.93
N HIS A 39 -21.83 4.97 -6.25
CA HIS A 39 -22.01 4.91 -4.80
C HIS A 39 -20.96 4.00 -4.16
N SER A 40 -20.76 4.15 -2.86
CA SER A 40 -19.85 3.29 -2.10
C SER A 40 -20.37 1.86 -2.04
N ASP A 41 -19.49 0.91 -2.28
CA ASP A 41 -19.74 -0.52 -2.23
C ASP A 41 -18.50 -1.22 -1.64
N ASN A 42 -18.17 -0.81 -0.40
CA ASN A 42 -17.00 -1.25 0.32
C ASN A 42 -17.13 -2.72 0.73
N TYR A 43 -15.99 -3.40 0.88
CA TYR A 43 -15.99 -4.80 1.28
C TYR A 43 -14.84 -5.13 2.24
N PRO A 44 -15.05 -6.10 3.17
CA PRO A 44 -14.05 -6.42 4.16
C PRO A 44 -12.84 -7.13 3.55
N ARG A 45 -11.67 -6.86 4.13
CA ARG A 45 -10.40 -7.55 3.89
C ARG A 45 -9.83 -8.03 5.21
N LYS A 46 -8.97 -9.03 5.17
CA LYS A 46 -8.21 -9.53 6.32
C LYS A 46 -6.71 -9.50 5.96
N PRO A 47 -6.11 -8.31 5.85
CA PRO A 47 -4.72 -8.21 5.44
C PRO A 47 -3.78 -8.67 6.54
N ARG A 48 -2.69 -9.34 6.16
CA ARG A 48 -1.55 -9.58 7.05
C ARG A 48 -0.76 -8.28 7.21
N GLY A 49 -0.19 -8.08 8.39
CA GLY A 49 0.67 -6.93 8.66
C GLY A 49 -0.07 -5.70 9.19
N ARG A 50 -1.37 -5.77 9.45
CA ARG A 50 -2.08 -4.72 10.16
C ARG A 50 -1.94 -4.88 11.69
N LEU A 51 -2.09 -3.78 12.41
CA LEU A 51 -2.13 -3.79 13.87
C LEU A 51 -3.41 -4.50 14.37
N ARG A 52 -3.28 -5.41 15.35
CA ARG A 52 -4.39 -6.26 15.82
C ARG A 52 -5.58 -5.48 16.41
N LYS A 53 -5.31 -4.33 17.04
CA LYS A 53 -6.32 -3.56 17.79
C LYS A 53 -6.96 -2.42 16.99
N LEU A 54 -6.80 -2.39 15.67
CA LEU A 54 -7.45 -1.38 14.86
C LEU A 54 -8.96 -1.65 14.75
N PRO A 55 -9.78 -0.58 14.72
CA PRO A 55 -11.21 -0.67 14.47
C PRO A 55 -11.55 -1.35 13.15
N PRO A 56 -12.79 -1.92 13.01
CA PRO A 56 -13.18 -2.69 11.81
C PRO A 56 -13.12 -1.92 10.49
N GLU A 57 -13.30 -0.61 10.50
CA GLU A 57 -13.23 0.26 9.31
C GLU A 57 -11.85 0.21 8.63
N HIS A 58 -10.78 -0.09 9.38
CA HIS A 58 -9.45 -0.29 8.83
C HIS A 58 -9.33 -1.57 8.00
N ASP A 59 -10.28 -2.49 8.12
CA ASP A 59 -10.34 -3.71 7.29
C ASP A 59 -11.17 -3.52 6.01
N LEU A 60 -11.89 -2.39 5.88
CA LEU A 60 -12.69 -2.13 4.69
C LEU A 60 -11.81 -1.66 3.52
N ARG A 61 -11.94 -2.34 2.40
CA ARG A 61 -11.43 -1.88 1.12
C ARG A 61 -12.48 -0.99 0.47
N LEU A 62 -12.14 0.28 0.27
CA LEU A 62 -13.03 1.21 -0.39
C LEU A 62 -13.24 0.80 -1.85
N SER A 63 -14.47 0.80 -2.28
CA SER A 63 -14.89 0.42 -3.63
C SER A 63 -16.14 1.20 -4.03
N LEU A 64 -16.28 1.44 -5.31
CA LEU A 64 -17.38 2.18 -5.90
C LEU A 64 -18.13 1.28 -6.89
N CYS A 65 -19.45 1.40 -6.93
CA CYS A 65 -20.32 0.71 -7.87
C CYS A 65 -21.16 1.71 -8.64
N CYS A 66 -21.34 1.52 -9.94
CA CYS A 66 -22.20 2.35 -10.76
C CYS A 66 -23.66 2.27 -10.31
N ALA A 67 -24.32 3.41 -10.13
CA ALA A 67 -25.70 3.50 -9.70
C ALA A 67 -26.71 3.09 -10.81
N ARG A 68 -26.30 3.15 -12.09
CA ARG A 68 -27.19 2.85 -13.22
C ARG A 68 -27.55 1.37 -13.26
N HIS A 69 -28.84 1.08 -13.23
CA HIS A 69 -29.36 -0.27 -13.48
C HIS A 69 -28.92 -0.76 -14.86
N GLY A 70 -28.46 -2.01 -14.94
CA GLY A 70 -27.90 -2.59 -16.19
C GLY A 70 -26.41 -2.32 -16.42
N CYS A 71 -25.78 -1.30 -15.79
CA CYS A 71 -24.33 -1.11 -15.85
C CYS A 71 -23.62 -1.77 -14.66
N ARG A 72 -23.90 -1.33 -13.45
CA ARG A 72 -23.37 -1.89 -12.18
C ARG A 72 -21.87 -2.18 -12.16
N LYS A 73 -21.09 -1.49 -13.01
CA LYS A 73 -19.64 -1.68 -13.06
C LYS A 73 -19.00 -1.21 -11.76
N ARG A 74 -18.10 -2.05 -11.22
CA ARG A 74 -17.36 -1.77 -10.01
C ARG A 74 -16.00 -1.12 -10.35
N LYS A 75 -15.60 -0.11 -9.58
CA LYS A 75 -14.28 0.51 -9.59
C LYS A 75 -13.68 0.44 -8.19
N THR A 76 -12.48 -0.08 -8.07
CA THR A 76 -11.73 -0.10 -6.82
C THR A 76 -10.65 0.98 -6.87
N PRO A 77 -10.79 2.09 -6.12
CA PRO A 77 -9.79 3.16 -6.10
C PRO A 77 -8.41 2.66 -5.67
N PRO A 78 -7.32 3.35 -5.98
CA PRO A 78 -6.02 3.09 -5.37
C PRO A 78 -6.07 3.13 -3.84
N SER A 79 -5.09 2.56 -3.15
CA SER A 79 -5.04 2.53 -1.70
C SER A 79 -3.60 2.61 -1.19
N LEU A 80 -3.39 3.34 -0.10
CA LEU A 80 -2.12 3.32 0.62
C LEU A 80 -2.02 2.13 1.58
N ARG A 81 -3.15 1.50 1.92
CA ARG A 81 -3.22 0.42 2.91
C ARG A 81 -3.04 -0.96 2.31
N PHE A 82 -3.69 -1.26 1.19
CA PHE A 82 -3.82 -2.63 0.68
C PHE A 82 -3.10 -2.86 -0.63
N LEU A 83 -2.07 -3.70 -0.62
CA LEU A 83 -1.53 -4.30 -1.83
C LEU A 83 -2.23 -5.66 -2.06
N GLY A 84 -3.32 -5.67 -2.81
CA GLY A 84 -4.13 -6.87 -3.06
C GLY A 84 -4.95 -7.34 -1.84
N ARG A 85 -5.32 -8.62 -1.83
CA ARG A 85 -6.30 -9.18 -0.88
C ARG A 85 -5.79 -9.36 0.54
N LYS A 86 -4.51 -9.67 0.71
CA LYS A 86 -3.97 -10.19 1.97
C LYS A 86 -2.74 -9.43 2.48
N VAL A 87 -2.35 -8.33 1.84
CA VAL A 87 -1.11 -7.63 2.17
C VAL A 87 -1.40 -6.21 2.58
N TYR A 88 -0.91 -5.82 3.75
CA TYR A 88 -0.91 -4.44 4.21
C TYR A 88 0.41 -3.79 3.75
N LEU A 89 0.32 -2.92 2.75
CA LEU A 89 1.48 -2.39 2.02
C LEU A 89 2.45 -1.63 2.93
N ALA A 90 1.92 -0.77 3.81
CA ALA A 90 2.75 -0.01 4.75
C ALA A 90 3.59 -0.92 5.66
N ALA A 91 3.00 -2.00 6.19
CA ALA A 91 3.74 -2.94 7.03
C ALA A 91 4.84 -3.67 6.25
N THR A 92 4.59 -4.02 4.99
CA THR A 92 5.59 -4.64 4.11
C THR A 92 6.82 -3.75 3.98
N ILE A 93 6.61 -2.46 3.69
CA ILE A 93 7.70 -1.48 3.54
C ILE A 93 8.45 -1.29 4.86
N ILE A 94 7.73 -1.06 5.95
CA ILE A 94 8.32 -0.83 7.27
C ILE A 94 9.17 -2.02 7.71
N LEU A 95 8.67 -3.25 7.57
CA LEU A 95 9.39 -4.45 7.96
C LEU A 95 10.70 -4.60 7.18
N ILE A 96 10.66 -4.39 5.87
CA ILE A 96 11.85 -4.55 5.04
C ILE A 96 12.86 -3.43 5.31
N ALA A 97 12.41 -2.20 5.51
CA ALA A 97 13.28 -1.08 5.89
C ALA A 97 13.98 -1.32 7.24
N ILE A 98 13.27 -1.90 8.23
CA ILE A 98 13.88 -2.26 9.52
C ILE A 98 14.90 -3.40 9.37
N LEU A 99 14.68 -4.33 8.47
CA LEU A 99 15.57 -5.47 8.22
C LEU A 99 16.90 -5.06 7.59
N ARG A 100 17.02 -3.86 7.02
CA ARG A 100 18.28 -3.29 6.58
C ARG A 100 19.34 -3.23 7.70
N GLU A 101 18.91 -2.90 8.93
CA GLU A 101 19.80 -2.81 10.09
C GLU A 101 20.21 -4.20 10.67
N GLY A 102 19.94 -5.28 9.94
CA GLY A 102 20.16 -6.65 10.33
C GLY A 102 18.91 -7.33 10.91
N ALA A 103 18.57 -8.48 10.34
CA ALA A 103 17.43 -9.31 10.74
C ALA A 103 17.78 -10.21 11.93
N THR A 104 18.14 -9.62 13.07
CA THR A 104 18.37 -10.45 14.27
C THR A 104 17.08 -11.19 14.65
N GLN A 105 17.22 -12.41 15.16
CA GLN A 105 16.07 -13.24 15.52
C GLN A 105 15.16 -12.56 16.57
N ALA A 106 15.76 -11.84 17.52
CA ALA A 106 15.01 -11.08 18.53
C ALA A 106 14.19 -9.94 17.90
N ARG A 107 14.77 -9.21 16.94
CA ARG A 107 14.08 -8.13 16.21
C ARG A 107 12.93 -8.69 15.36
N MET A 108 13.16 -9.80 14.66
CA MET A 108 12.11 -10.48 13.90
C MET A 108 10.96 -10.94 14.78
N ARG A 109 11.23 -11.61 15.90
CA ARG A 109 10.19 -12.04 16.86
C ARG A 109 9.34 -10.86 17.33
N ARG A 110 9.96 -9.74 17.68
CA ARG A 110 9.27 -8.53 18.18
C ARG A 110 8.35 -7.93 17.11
N LEU A 111 8.83 -7.82 15.87
CA LEU A 111 8.05 -7.28 14.75
C LEU A 111 6.91 -8.21 14.35
N THR A 112 7.18 -9.51 14.25
CA THR A 112 6.15 -10.48 13.85
C THR A 112 5.06 -10.63 14.93
N ALA A 113 5.40 -10.50 16.22
CA ALA A 113 4.41 -10.47 17.29
C ALA A 113 3.48 -9.26 17.21
N LEU A 114 4.00 -8.08 16.82
CA LEU A 114 3.24 -6.84 16.75
C LEU A 114 2.16 -6.87 15.65
N ILE A 115 2.49 -7.42 14.50
CA ILE A 115 1.62 -7.41 13.30
C ILE A 115 1.20 -8.80 12.83
N ASN A 116 1.45 -9.83 13.63
CA ASN A 116 1.08 -11.22 13.36
C ASN A 116 1.53 -11.73 11.98
N VAL A 117 2.82 -11.56 11.67
CA VAL A 117 3.43 -12.00 10.40
C VAL A 117 4.57 -12.96 10.70
N ASP A 118 4.56 -14.11 10.04
CA ASP A 118 5.65 -15.10 10.15
C ASP A 118 6.85 -14.75 9.24
N ARG A 119 8.01 -15.37 9.54
CA ARG A 119 9.26 -15.18 8.78
C ARG A 119 9.09 -15.46 7.28
N ARG A 120 8.36 -16.54 6.94
CA ARG A 120 8.13 -16.95 5.54
C ARG A 120 7.34 -15.89 4.78
N THR A 121 6.39 -15.21 5.44
CA THR A 121 5.66 -14.10 4.84
C THR A 121 6.58 -12.90 4.57
N VAL A 122 7.49 -12.58 5.48
CA VAL A 122 8.49 -11.51 5.26
C VAL A 122 9.43 -11.85 4.11
N GLU A 123 9.89 -13.09 4.02
CA GLU A 123 10.75 -13.57 2.91
C GLU A 123 10.03 -13.45 1.56
N ARG A 124 8.73 -13.82 1.49
CA ARG A 124 7.91 -13.61 0.29
C ARG A 124 7.76 -12.13 -0.09
N TRP A 125 7.60 -11.25 0.90
CA TRP A 125 7.55 -9.81 0.63
C TRP A 125 8.87 -9.28 0.07
N ARG A 126 10.00 -9.77 0.58
CA ARG A 126 11.33 -9.41 0.04
C ARG A 126 11.52 -9.91 -1.39
N ALA A 127 11.12 -11.15 -1.68
CA ALA A 127 11.14 -11.70 -3.04
C ALA A 127 10.25 -10.88 -3.99
N TRP A 128 9.03 -10.50 -3.55
CA TRP A 128 8.14 -9.67 -4.33
C TRP A 128 8.79 -8.34 -4.74
N TRP A 129 9.49 -7.68 -3.84
CA TRP A 129 10.15 -6.40 -4.16
C TRP A 129 11.27 -6.57 -5.20
N ARG A 130 12.04 -7.65 -5.15
CA ARG A 130 13.17 -7.89 -6.04
C ARG A 130 12.78 -8.46 -7.40
N GLU A 131 11.69 -9.20 -7.46
CA GLU A 131 11.31 -9.98 -8.64
C GLU A 131 10.02 -9.44 -9.28
N ALA A 132 8.90 -9.52 -8.57
CA ALA A 132 7.61 -9.16 -9.13
C ALA A 132 7.43 -7.64 -9.32
N PHE A 133 7.84 -6.82 -8.34
CA PHE A 133 7.74 -5.36 -8.44
C PHE A 133 8.61 -4.82 -9.57
N THR A 134 9.86 -5.24 -9.67
CA THR A 134 10.79 -4.79 -10.71
C THR A 134 10.35 -5.19 -12.11
N ALA A 135 9.60 -6.26 -12.25
CA ALA A 135 9.01 -6.70 -13.52
C ALA A 135 7.69 -5.97 -13.88
N THR A 136 7.13 -5.16 -12.99
CA THR A 136 5.87 -4.45 -13.32
C THR A 136 6.08 -3.38 -14.39
N PRO A 137 5.14 -3.20 -15.34
CA PRO A 137 5.17 -2.06 -16.28
C PRO A 137 5.24 -0.72 -15.56
N PHE A 138 4.56 -0.60 -14.40
CA PHE A 138 4.63 0.58 -13.55
C PHE A 138 6.09 0.93 -13.17
N TRP A 139 6.86 -0.02 -12.65
CA TRP A 139 8.24 0.22 -12.26
C TRP A 139 9.13 0.51 -13.46
N GLN A 140 8.97 -0.22 -14.56
CA GLN A 140 9.76 -0.02 -15.77
C GLN A 140 9.65 1.42 -16.33
N ILE A 141 8.49 2.04 -16.17
CA ILE A 141 8.26 3.44 -16.54
C ILE A 141 8.77 4.38 -15.44
N ALA A 142 8.35 4.15 -14.20
CA ALA A 142 8.58 5.07 -13.09
C ALA A 142 10.06 5.18 -12.69
N ARG A 143 10.85 4.12 -12.86
CA ARG A 143 12.30 4.13 -12.51
C ARG A 143 13.10 5.21 -13.27
N ALA A 144 12.67 5.58 -14.47
CA ALA A 144 13.33 6.60 -15.26
C ALA A 144 13.25 8.01 -14.63
N SER A 145 12.31 8.26 -13.72
CA SER A 145 12.19 9.55 -13.01
C SER A 145 13.17 9.70 -11.84
N PHE A 146 13.92 8.64 -11.48
CA PHE A 146 14.90 8.70 -10.39
C PHE A 146 16.31 8.91 -10.91
N MET A 147 16.91 10.07 -10.57
CA MET A 147 18.30 10.40 -10.92
C MET A 147 19.09 10.69 -9.63
N PRO A 148 20.20 9.97 -9.37
CA PRO A 148 20.65 8.75 -10.05
C PRO A 148 19.67 7.60 -9.90
N PRO A 149 19.74 6.51 -10.69
CA PRO A 149 18.83 5.36 -10.60
C PRO A 149 18.75 4.79 -9.19
N ALA A 150 17.57 4.29 -8.80
CA ALA A 150 17.41 3.60 -7.53
C ALA A 150 18.06 2.20 -7.60
N ASP A 151 18.78 1.82 -6.56
CA ASP A 151 19.37 0.48 -6.44
C ASP A 151 18.27 -0.57 -6.23
N GLU A 152 17.96 -1.34 -7.28
CA GLU A 152 16.91 -2.35 -7.26
C GLU A 152 17.20 -3.50 -6.28
N THR A 153 18.45 -3.75 -5.95
CA THR A 153 18.84 -4.80 -4.99
C THR A 153 18.47 -4.44 -3.55
N ARG A 154 18.28 -3.13 -3.28
CA ARG A 154 17.96 -2.57 -1.98
C ARG A 154 16.49 -2.14 -1.86
N LEU A 155 15.63 -2.51 -2.80
CA LEU A 155 14.19 -2.17 -2.71
C LEU A 155 13.51 -2.87 -1.51
N PRO A 156 12.57 -2.19 -0.85
CA PRO A 156 12.04 -0.84 -1.08
C PRO A 156 12.84 0.29 -0.42
N ASP A 157 13.90 0.00 0.27
CA ASP A 157 14.68 0.94 1.08
C ASP A 157 15.34 2.04 0.21
N ALA A 158 15.99 1.64 -0.89
CA ALA A 158 16.56 2.59 -1.84
C ALA A 158 15.50 3.53 -2.43
N LEU A 159 14.28 3.04 -2.64
CA LEU A 159 13.18 3.87 -3.12
C LEU A 159 12.66 4.82 -2.04
N LEU A 160 12.59 4.36 -0.80
CA LEU A 160 12.20 5.20 0.34
C LEU A 160 13.16 6.38 0.54
N GLU A 161 14.47 6.20 0.29
CA GLU A 161 15.49 7.25 0.35
C GLU A 161 15.28 8.36 -0.68
N ARG A 162 14.54 8.11 -1.77
CA ARG A 162 14.28 9.09 -2.84
C ARG A 162 13.20 10.12 -2.50
N PHE A 163 12.40 9.86 -1.47
CA PHE A 163 11.35 10.78 -1.06
C PHE A 163 11.86 11.72 0.03
N ALA A 164 12.07 13.01 -0.33
CA ALA A 164 12.36 14.04 0.65
C ALA A 164 11.13 14.28 1.53
N ALA A 165 11.31 14.34 2.84
CA ALA A 165 10.25 14.64 3.80
C ALA A 165 10.85 15.02 5.16
N ASN A 166 10.10 15.81 5.93
CA ASN A 166 10.52 16.29 7.25
C ASN A 166 10.44 15.21 8.34
N SER A 167 9.65 14.16 8.10
CA SER A 167 9.47 13.07 9.06
C SER A 167 9.50 11.69 8.38
N PRO A 168 9.81 10.61 9.12
CA PRO A 168 9.72 9.24 8.64
C PRO A 168 8.30 8.87 8.17
N THR A 169 7.28 9.40 8.84
CA THR A 169 5.87 9.18 8.50
C THR A 169 5.55 9.78 7.13
N GLU A 170 5.89 11.05 6.92
CA GLU A 170 5.67 11.73 5.64
C GLU A 170 6.41 11.03 4.49
N ARG A 171 7.66 10.63 4.71
CA ARG A 171 8.45 9.88 3.72
C ARG A 171 7.78 8.57 3.33
N LEU A 172 7.28 7.83 4.32
CA LEU A 172 6.58 6.57 4.05
C LEU A 172 5.25 6.82 3.32
N VAL A 173 4.50 7.85 3.70
CA VAL A 173 3.25 8.22 3.01
C VAL A 173 3.53 8.63 1.55
N ALA A 174 4.60 9.39 1.29
CA ALA A 174 5.01 9.74 -0.08
C ALA A 174 5.31 8.50 -0.92
N LEU A 175 6.08 7.55 -0.37
CA LEU A 175 6.32 6.27 -1.05
C LEU A 175 5.02 5.48 -1.28
N LEU A 176 4.12 5.43 -0.28
CA LEU A 176 2.85 4.73 -0.44
C LEU A 176 1.95 5.39 -1.50
N ARG A 177 1.94 6.71 -1.59
CA ARG A 177 1.23 7.45 -2.65
C ARG A 177 1.81 7.13 -4.03
N PHE A 178 3.14 7.08 -4.15
CA PHE A 178 3.82 6.68 -5.39
C PHE A 178 3.40 5.25 -5.81
N LEU A 179 3.26 4.32 -4.86
CA LEU A 179 2.89 2.93 -5.13
C LEU A 179 1.38 2.69 -5.28
N ALA A 180 0.54 3.67 -4.90
CA ALA A 180 -0.90 3.53 -4.89
C ALA A 180 -1.51 3.06 -6.24
N PRO A 181 -1.01 3.44 -7.43
CA PRO A 181 -1.52 2.94 -8.70
C PRO A 181 -1.50 1.42 -8.83
N LEU A 182 -0.50 0.74 -8.22
CA LEU A 182 -0.39 -0.73 -8.23
C LEU A 182 -1.53 -1.42 -7.46
N THR A 183 -2.25 -0.70 -6.63
CA THR A 183 -3.25 -1.25 -5.70
C THR A 183 -4.67 -1.14 -6.22
N GLY A 184 -4.90 -0.37 -7.27
CA GLY A 184 -6.20 -0.20 -7.93
C GLY A 184 -6.61 -1.40 -8.78
N GLY A 185 -7.92 -1.63 -8.89
CA GLY A 185 -8.48 -2.76 -9.65
C GLY A 185 -8.44 -2.63 -11.17
N GLN A 186 -7.87 -1.56 -11.69
CA GLN A 186 -7.58 -1.35 -13.11
C GLN A 186 -6.22 -0.67 -13.22
N VAL A 187 -5.16 -1.46 -13.22
CA VAL A 187 -3.95 -1.05 -13.91
C VAL A 187 -4.25 -1.27 -15.38
N GLN A 188 -4.87 -0.27 -16.03
CA GLN A 188 -4.76 -0.21 -17.46
C GLN A 188 -3.27 -0.07 -17.77
N ALA A 189 -2.77 -1.03 -18.54
CA ALA A 189 -1.51 -0.84 -19.24
C ALA A 189 -1.59 0.52 -19.95
N LEU A 190 -0.69 1.43 -19.59
CA LEU A 190 -0.40 2.60 -20.37
C LEU A 190 0.34 2.17 -21.63
#